data_e072e3b8a526e48b001caa0951a9b05e
#
_entry.id   e072e3b8a526e48b001caa0951a9b05e
#
_cell.length_a   1.000
_cell.length_b   1.000
_cell.length_c   1.000
_cell.angle_alpha   90.00
_cell.angle_beta   90.00
_cell.angle_gamma   90.00
#
_symmetry.space_group_name_H-M   'P 1'
#
loop_
_entity.id
_entity.type
_entity.pdbx_description
1 polymer ?
#
loop_
_entity_poly.entity_id
_entity_poly.type
_entity_poly.pdbx_seq_one_letter_code
_entity_poly.pdbx_strand_id
1 'polypeptide(L)'
;GRPVLLASLPLKSVEPTPFQRDLSPTHTKRLAQKIEEAGSFLDPLIVVRGSEGGLWTPNGRHRLAAAKGLGLQQVMALICADEQLEYRILALNTEKAHNLRDRSLEVIRMARQLAGARPRAKEQEFEAQFEAAEFLTLGIVYQENKRFSGGAYRPFLKKVDRFMSGSLAAALRKREDYAARLVEIDTRVKDIV
;
A
#
# COMPACT_ATOMS: atom_id res chain seq x y z
N GLY A 1 20.73 7.11 -15.18
CA GLY A 1 19.39 6.99 -14.54
C GLY A 1 18.34 6.74 -15.62
N ARG A 2 17.21 6.14 -15.23
CA ARG A 2 16.08 5.96 -16.16
C ARG A 2 15.41 7.31 -16.42
N PRO A 3 14.93 7.58 -17.64
CA PRO A 3 14.29 8.85 -17.94
C PRO A 3 12.96 9.00 -17.19
N VAL A 4 12.69 10.21 -16.72
CA VAL A 4 11.44 10.62 -16.11
C VAL A 4 10.89 11.77 -16.93
N LEU A 5 9.64 11.70 -17.33
CA LEU A 5 8.96 12.72 -18.10
C LEU A 5 8.02 13.54 -17.19
N LEU A 6 8.21 14.86 -17.16
CA LEU A 6 7.24 15.78 -16.56
C LEU A 6 6.18 16.14 -17.61
N ALA A 7 4.92 15.87 -17.29
CA ALA A 7 3.80 16.15 -18.20
C ALA A 7 2.54 16.56 -17.44
N SER A 8 1.67 17.31 -18.12
CA SER A 8 0.29 17.52 -17.69
C SER A 8 -0.58 16.38 -18.23
N LEU A 9 -1.29 15.68 -17.34
CA LEU A 9 -2.15 14.55 -17.70
C LEU A 9 -3.62 14.87 -17.43
N PRO A 10 -4.53 14.39 -18.28
CA PRO A 10 -5.94 14.41 -17.96
C PRO A 10 -6.20 13.67 -16.64
N LEU A 11 -6.86 14.32 -15.69
CA LEU A 11 -7.09 13.76 -14.35
C LEU A 11 -7.81 12.40 -14.40
N LYS A 12 -8.72 12.23 -15.37
CA LYS A 12 -9.47 10.99 -15.60
C LYS A 12 -8.64 9.81 -16.07
N SER A 13 -7.43 10.05 -16.61
CA SER A 13 -6.54 8.99 -17.11
C SER A 13 -5.62 8.42 -16.03
N VAL A 14 -5.60 9.00 -14.84
CA VAL A 14 -4.73 8.56 -13.73
C VAL A 14 -5.56 7.87 -12.67
N GLU A 15 -5.16 6.66 -12.29
CA GLU A 15 -5.80 5.88 -11.27
C GLU A 15 -4.85 5.59 -10.10
N PRO A 16 -5.35 5.44 -8.86
CA PRO A 16 -4.53 4.98 -7.75
C PRO A 16 -4.28 3.48 -7.88
N THR A 17 -3.12 3.00 -7.46
CA THR A 17 -2.89 1.55 -7.36
C THR A 17 -3.82 0.92 -6.32
N PRO A 18 -4.34 -0.30 -6.56
CA PRO A 18 -5.38 -0.91 -5.72
C PRO A 18 -4.92 -1.25 -4.30
N PHE A 19 -3.62 -1.39 -4.07
CA PHE A 19 -3.06 -1.75 -2.77
C PHE A 19 -2.80 -0.57 -1.83
N GLN A 20 -2.97 0.68 -2.29
CA GLN A 20 -2.81 1.84 -1.42
C GLN A 20 -3.83 1.84 -0.27
N ARG A 21 -3.45 2.49 0.83
CA ARG A 21 -4.33 2.69 1.98
C ARG A 21 -5.63 3.39 1.61
N ASP A 22 -6.64 3.20 2.44
CA ASP A 22 -7.94 3.83 2.26
C ASP A 22 -7.84 5.37 2.35
N LEU A 23 -8.71 6.05 1.62
CA LEU A 23 -8.80 7.51 1.67
C LEU A 23 -9.25 7.97 3.07
N SER A 24 -8.54 8.96 3.59
CA SER A 24 -9.00 9.74 4.74
C SER A 24 -9.76 10.98 4.24
N PRO A 25 -11.07 11.08 4.47
CA PRO A 25 -11.86 12.24 4.03
C PRO A 25 -11.32 13.56 4.59
N THR A 26 -10.94 13.55 5.88
CA THR A 26 -10.37 14.74 6.55
C THR A 26 -9.05 15.17 5.91
N HIS A 27 -8.17 14.21 5.62
CA HIS A 27 -6.88 14.50 4.97
C HIS A 27 -7.09 15.01 3.54
N THR A 28 -7.97 14.38 2.78
CA THR A 28 -8.30 14.81 1.41
C THR A 28 -8.86 16.23 1.39
N LYS A 29 -9.78 16.57 2.32
CA LYS A 29 -10.34 17.91 2.42
C LYS A 29 -9.27 18.97 2.75
N ARG A 30 -8.39 18.69 3.73
CA ARG A 30 -7.27 19.60 4.07
C ARG A 30 -6.33 19.80 2.88
N LEU A 31 -6.08 18.75 2.12
CA LEU A 31 -5.21 18.82 0.96
C LEU A 31 -5.84 19.62 -0.18
N ALA A 32 -7.15 19.45 -0.43
CA ALA A 32 -7.89 20.25 -1.39
C ALA A 32 -7.83 21.75 -1.03
N GLN A 33 -8.08 22.10 0.23
CA GLN A 33 -7.95 23.47 0.71
C GLN A 33 -6.55 24.03 0.47
N LYS A 34 -5.48 23.26 0.75
CA LYS A 34 -4.10 23.71 0.52
C LYS A 34 -3.77 23.91 -0.96
N ILE A 35 -4.31 23.08 -1.83
CA ILE A 35 -4.15 23.22 -3.29
C ILE A 35 -4.86 24.50 -3.77
N GLU A 36 -6.06 24.76 -3.25
CA GLU A 36 -6.85 25.95 -3.57
C GLU A 36 -6.16 27.24 -3.07
N GLU A 37 -5.69 27.26 -1.81
CA GLU A 37 -4.92 28.36 -1.22
C GLU A 37 -3.63 28.66 -2.02
N ALA A 38 -2.95 27.63 -2.53
CA ALA A 38 -1.75 27.79 -3.35
C ALA A 38 -2.05 28.28 -4.78
N GLY A 39 -3.32 28.25 -5.21
CA GLY A 39 -3.73 28.62 -6.56
C GLY A 39 -3.24 27.69 -7.67
N SER A 40 -2.53 26.61 -7.33
CA SER A 40 -2.03 25.64 -8.30
C SER A 40 -1.67 24.30 -7.65
N PHE A 41 -1.63 23.26 -8.49
CA PHE A 41 -1.22 21.91 -8.10
C PHE A 41 0.31 21.80 -8.18
N LEU A 42 1.01 22.21 -7.12
CA LEU A 42 2.48 22.38 -7.09
C LEU A 42 3.28 21.09 -6.89
N ASP A 43 2.65 20.04 -6.38
CA ASP A 43 3.32 18.77 -6.02
C ASP A 43 2.94 17.68 -7.03
N PRO A 44 3.74 17.43 -8.10
CA PRO A 44 3.38 16.50 -9.16
C PRO A 44 3.10 15.10 -8.65
N LEU A 45 2.13 14.43 -9.27
CA LEU A 45 1.91 13.00 -9.02
C LEU A 45 3.04 12.19 -9.65
N ILE A 46 3.56 11.21 -8.92
CA ILE A 46 4.39 10.19 -9.54
C ILE A 46 3.44 9.20 -10.22
N VAL A 47 3.65 8.98 -11.52
CA VAL A 47 2.81 8.11 -12.35
C VAL A 47 3.69 7.06 -13.01
N VAL A 48 3.25 5.81 -12.96
CA VAL A 48 3.87 4.69 -13.67
C VAL A 48 2.92 4.21 -14.76
N ARG A 49 3.50 3.73 -15.86
CA ARG A 49 2.72 3.09 -16.92
C ARG A 49 2.68 1.60 -16.66
N GLY A 50 1.49 1.04 -16.45
CA GLY A 50 1.31 -0.41 -16.32
C GLY A 50 1.42 -1.14 -17.65
N SER A 51 1.56 -2.46 -17.59
CA SER A 51 1.70 -3.38 -18.74
C SER A 51 0.57 -3.26 -19.76
N GLU A 52 -0.63 -2.95 -19.31
CA GLU A 52 -1.83 -2.77 -20.14
C GLU A 52 -2.00 -1.32 -20.63
N GLY A 53 -1.00 -0.46 -20.44
CA GLY A 53 -1.02 0.94 -20.87
C GLY A 53 -1.75 1.89 -19.94
N GLY A 54 -2.30 1.43 -18.82
CA GLY A 54 -2.91 2.27 -17.78
C GLY A 54 -1.90 3.15 -17.09
N LEU A 55 -2.34 4.31 -16.60
CA LEU A 55 -1.51 5.25 -15.84
C LEU A 55 -1.88 5.16 -14.36
N TRP A 56 -0.93 4.70 -13.53
CA TRP A 56 -1.15 4.44 -12.12
C TRP A 56 -0.33 5.38 -11.25
N THR A 57 -0.94 5.95 -10.20
CA THR A 57 -0.17 6.68 -9.19
C THR A 57 0.04 5.81 -7.95
N PRO A 58 1.27 5.35 -7.69
CA PRO A 58 1.60 4.54 -6.51
C PRO A 58 1.68 5.38 -5.22
N ASN A 59 1.80 6.70 -5.35
CA ASN A 59 1.87 7.63 -4.24
C ASN A 59 1.16 8.94 -4.59
N GLY A 60 -0.11 9.04 -4.31
CA GLY A 60 -0.83 10.28 -4.61
C GLY A 60 -2.33 10.15 -4.52
N ARG A 61 -2.86 9.04 -4.00
CA ARG A 61 -4.30 8.79 -3.91
C ARG A 61 -5.08 9.95 -3.28
N HIS A 62 -4.58 10.55 -2.19
CA HIS A 62 -5.23 11.68 -1.54
C HIS A 62 -5.14 12.95 -2.38
N ARG A 63 -3.97 13.21 -3.04
CA ARG A 63 -3.80 14.34 -3.96
C ARG A 63 -4.70 14.20 -5.19
N LEU A 64 -4.77 13.00 -5.76
CA LEU A 64 -5.66 12.69 -6.87
C LEU A 64 -7.14 12.89 -6.49
N ALA A 65 -7.55 12.45 -5.30
CA ALA A 65 -8.90 12.64 -4.79
C ALA A 65 -9.20 14.12 -4.51
N ALA A 66 -8.25 14.87 -3.96
CA ALA A 66 -8.37 16.32 -3.74
C ALA A 66 -8.52 17.07 -5.07
N ALA A 67 -7.70 16.75 -6.06
CA ALA A 67 -7.78 17.32 -7.40
C ALA A 67 -9.14 17.04 -8.07
N LYS A 68 -9.68 15.82 -7.94
CA LYS A 68 -11.03 15.45 -8.39
C LYS A 68 -12.10 16.27 -7.67
N GLY A 69 -11.99 16.44 -6.35
CA GLY A 69 -12.92 17.22 -5.55
C GLY A 69 -12.93 18.72 -5.91
N LEU A 70 -11.80 19.25 -6.35
CA LEU A 70 -11.66 20.64 -6.85
C LEU A 70 -12.09 20.82 -8.32
N GLY A 71 -12.50 19.74 -9.00
CA GLY A 71 -12.92 19.81 -10.41
C GLY A 71 -11.79 20.07 -11.39
N LEU A 72 -10.51 19.81 -11.00
CA LEU A 72 -9.39 19.98 -11.90
C LEU A 72 -9.51 19.02 -13.09
N GLN A 73 -9.20 19.51 -14.29
CA GLN A 73 -9.24 18.69 -15.52
C GLN A 73 -7.91 18.00 -15.78
N GLN A 74 -6.82 18.58 -15.31
CA GLN A 74 -5.45 18.11 -15.53
C GLN A 74 -4.66 18.18 -14.24
N VAL A 75 -3.63 17.32 -14.14
CA VAL A 75 -2.65 17.32 -13.05
C VAL A 75 -1.25 17.21 -13.61
N MET A 76 -0.31 17.87 -12.95
CA MET A 76 1.12 17.67 -13.25
C MET A 76 1.56 16.30 -12.73
N ALA A 77 2.32 15.59 -13.55
CA ALA A 77 2.82 14.26 -13.24
C ALA A 77 4.27 14.06 -13.68
N LEU A 78 5.00 13.30 -12.87
CA LEU A 78 6.30 12.71 -13.21
C LEU A 78 6.04 11.28 -13.68
N ILE A 79 6.16 11.03 -14.97
CA ILE A 79 5.89 9.74 -15.59
C ILE A 79 7.17 8.92 -15.61
N CYS A 80 7.11 7.73 -15.03
CA CYS A 80 8.19 6.75 -15.02
C CYS A 80 7.78 5.53 -15.86
N ALA A 81 8.68 5.09 -16.77
CA ALA A 81 8.39 3.94 -17.64
C ALA A 81 8.59 2.57 -16.97
N ASP A 82 9.06 2.53 -15.73
CA ASP A 82 9.34 1.29 -14.99
C ASP A 82 8.13 0.79 -14.25
N GLU A 83 7.50 -0.28 -14.71
CA GLU A 83 6.34 -0.91 -14.07
C GLU A 83 6.63 -1.42 -12.65
N GLN A 84 7.87 -1.84 -12.38
CA GLN A 84 8.27 -2.31 -11.04
C GLN A 84 8.43 -1.16 -10.05
N LEU A 85 8.47 0.07 -10.55
CA LEU A 85 8.65 1.25 -9.71
C LEU A 85 7.46 1.48 -8.76
N GLU A 86 6.26 1.06 -9.14
CA GLU A 86 5.06 1.18 -8.28
C GLU A 86 5.26 0.51 -6.92
N TYR A 87 5.87 -0.67 -6.88
CA TYR A 87 6.14 -1.40 -5.64
C TYR A 87 7.33 -0.80 -4.87
N ARG A 88 8.33 -0.27 -5.59
CA ARG A 88 9.49 0.39 -4.96
C ARG A 88 9.12 1.73 -4.36
N ILE A 89 8.26 2.51 -5.01
CA ILE A 89 7.80 3.81 -4.49
C ILE A 89 7.00 3.62 -3.21
N LEU A 90 6.20 2.56 -3.11
CA LEU A 90 5.50 2.27 -1.88
C LEU A 90 6.47 1.97 -0.73
N ALA A 91 7.57 1.26 -1.01
CA ALA A 91 8.63 1.03 -0.02
C ALA A 91 9.40 2.30 0.35
N LEU A 92 9.57 3.25 -0.58
CA LEU A 92 10.23 4.53 -0.33
C LEU A 92 9.35 5.54 0.45
N ASN A 93 8.05 5.32 0.54
CA ASN A 93 7.12 6.19 1.30
C ASN A 93 7.22 6.00 2.83
N THR A 94 8.39 5.69 3.33
CA THR A 94 8.66 5.52 4.76
C THR A 94 8.59 6.82 5.57
N GLU A 95 8.53 7.98 4.91
CA GLU A 95 8.61 9.29 5.58
C GLU A 95 7.34 9.73 6.34
N LYS A 96 6.20 9.09 6.10
CA LYS A 96 5.00 9.33 6.92
C LYS A 96 4.81 8.15 7.86
N ALA A 97 4.86 8.41 9.15
CA ALA A 97 4.55 7.44 10.18
C ALA A 97 3.19 6.76 9.88
N HIS A 98 3.24 5.66 9.14
CA HIS A 98 2.08 4.81 8.94
C HIS A 98 1.79 4.13 10.27
N ASN A 99 0.55 4.18 10.73
CA ASN A 99 0.20 3.31 11.83
C ASN A 99 0.31 1.84 11.37
N LEU A 100 0.57 0.96 12.31
CA LEU A 100 0.81 -0.46 12.06
C LEU A 100 -0.28 -1.09 11.17
N ARG A 101 -1.55 -0.74 11.42
CA ARG A 101 -2.69 -1.28 10.67
C ARG A 101 -2.65 -0.89 9.20
N ASP A 102 -2.48 0.41 8.92
CA ASP A 102 -2.51 0.90 7.55
C ASP A 102 -1.35 0.31 6.73
N ARG A 103 -0.17 0.21 7.35
CA ARG A 103 1.00 -0.41 6.70
C ARG A 103 0.76 -1.90 6.42
N SER A 104 0.25 -2.64 7.39
CA SER A 104 -0.05 -4.07 7.20
C SER A 104 -1.10 -4.30 6.11
N LEU A 105 -2.14 -3.46 6.04
CA LEU A 105 -3.15 -3.53 4.98
C LEU A 105 -2.60 -3.21 3.60
N GLU A 106 -1.70 -2.25 3.47
CA GLU A 106 -1.01 -1.96 2.20
C GLU A 106 -0.18 -3.16 1.75
N VAL A 107 0.62 -3.73 2.65
CA VAL A 107 1.51 -4.85 2.36
C VAL A 107 0.73 -6.10 1.92
N ILE A 108 -0.35 -6.46 2.64
CA ILE A 108 -1.12 -7.66 2.25
C ILE A 108 -1.87 -7.47 0.92
N ARG A 109 -2.38 -6.27 0.63
CA ARG A 109 -3.02 -5.96 -0.66
C ARG A 109 -2.01 -6.09 -1.81
N MET A 110 -0.81 -5.51 -1.63
CA MET A 110 0.30 -5.63 -2.58
C MET A 110 0.71 -7.09 -2.79
N ALA A 111 0.86 -7.86 -1.71
CA ALA A 111 1.23 -9.28 -1.80
C ALA A 111 0.22 -10.11 -2.59
N ARG A 112 -1.09 -9.89 -2.38
CA ARG A 112 -2.15 -10.58 -3.15
C ARG A 112 -2.12 -10.23 -4.63
N GLN A 113 -1.90 -8.97 -4.97
CA GLN A 113 -1.76 -8.55 -6.36
C GLN A 113 -0.53 -9.18 -7.02
N LEU A 114 0.62 -9.15 -6.33
CA LEU A 114 1.85 -9.79 -6.81
C LEU A 114 1.69 -11.29 -7.00
N ALA A 115 1.00 -11.99 -6.09
CA ALA A 115 0.73 -13.41 -6.21
C ALA A 115 -0.10 -13.74 -7.47
N GLY A 116 -1.06 -12.88 -7.85
CA GLY A 116 -1.81 -13.01 -9.09
C GLY A 116 -0.97 -12.72 -10.34
N ALA A 117 -0.19 -11.63 -10.31
CA ALA A 117 0.62 -11.21 -11.46
C ALA A 117 1.87 -12.08 -11.68
N ARG A 118 2.42 -12.67 -10.62
CA ARG A 118 3.66 -13.47 -10.64
C ARG A 118 3.51 -14.78 -9.87
N PRO A 119 2.76 -15.77 -10.37
CA PRO A 119 2.41 -16.99 -9.62
C PRO A 119 3.60 -17.84 -9.16
N ARG A 120 4.76 -17.71 -9.84
CA ARG A 120 5.98 -18.49 -9.53
C ARG A 120 6.96 -17.73 -8.63
N ALA A 121 6.76 -16.42 -8.40
CA ALA A 121 7.67 -15.62 -7.58
C ALA A 121 7.62 -16.06 -6.12
N LYS A 122 8.76 -16.05 -5.46
CA LYS A 122 8.88 -16.40 -4.04
C LYS A 122 8.58 -15.20 -3.16
N GLU A 123 8.07 -15.44 -1.95
CA GLU A 123 7.82 -14.34 -1.00
C GLU A 123 9.11 -13.56 -0.67
N GLN A 124 10.23 -14.26 -0.50
CA GLN A 124 11.54 -13.66 -0.21
C GLN A 124 12.02 -12.66 -1.27
N GLU A 125 11.59 -12.80 -2.53
CA GLU A 125 11.97 -11.85 -3.59
C GLU A 125 11.40 -10.43 -3.35
N PHE A 126 10.41 -10.30 -2.47
CA PHE A 126 9.73 -9.05 -2.15
C PHE A 126 10.01 -8.53 -0.74
N GLU A 127 11.04 -9.01 -0.05
CA GLU A 127 11.38 -8.58 1.31
C GLU A 127 11.53 -7.06 1.42
N ALA A 128 12.19 -6.43 0.44
CA ALA A 128 12.36 -4.98 0.44
C ALA A 128 11.03 -4.21 0.28
N GLN A 129 10.06 -4.77 -0.44
CA GLN A 129 8.74 -4.15 -0.65
C GLN A 129 7.81 -4.38 0.54
N PHE A 130 7.89 -5.56 1.16
CA PHE A 130 7.07 -5.92 2.31
C PHE A 130 7.63 -5.39 3.64
N GLU A 131 8.93 -5.06 3.69
CA GLU A 131 9.69 -4.54 4.84
C GLU A 131 9.81 -5.52 6.00
N ALA A 132 8.72 -6.14 6.43
CA ALA A 132 8.70 -7.06 7.55
C ALA A 132 7.62 -8.14 7.35
N ALA A 133 7.98 -9.38 7.68
CA ALA A 133 7.11 -10.54 7.46
C ALA A 133 5.81 -10.45 8.26
N GLU A 134 5.87 -9.89 9.47
CA GLU A 134 4.69 -9.73 10.33
C GLU A 134 3.62 -8.79 9.74
N PHE A 135 3.96 -7.91 8.82
CA PHE A 135 2.95 -7.06 8.16
C PHE A 135 1.99 -7.86 7.29
N LEU A 136 2.46 -8.93 6.68
CA LEU A 136 1.61 -9.83 5.89
C LEU A 136 0.59 -10.54 6.78
N THR A 137 1.03 -11.14 7.89
CA THR A 137 0.17 -11.83 8.85
C THR A 137 -0.82 -10.86 9.51
N LEU A 138 -0.33 -9.72 10.03
CA LEU A 138 -1.19 -8.70 10.63
C LEU A 138 -2.15 -8.08 9.61
N GLY A 139 -1.75 -7.95 8.35
CA GLY A 139 -2.58 -7.43 7.28
C GLY A 139 -3.82 -8.30 7.06
N ILE A 140 -3.68 -9.63 7.09
CA ILE A 140 -4.79 -10.57 7.00
C ILE A 140 -5.75 -10.37 8.19
N VAL A 141 -5.21 -10.33 9.42
CA VAL A 141 -6.03 -10.09 10.63
C VAL A 141 -6.79 -8.77 10.55
N TYR A 142 -6.15 -7.68 10.10
CA TYR A 142 -6.79 -6.37 9.99
C TYR A 142 -7.84 -6.27 8.87
N GLN A 143 -7.82 -7.14 7.88
CA GLN A 143 -8.88 -7.22 6.88
C GLN A 143 -10.20 -7.71 7.49
N GLU A 144 -10.11 -8.64 8.44
CA GLU A 144 -11.26 -9.23 9.14
C GLU A 144 -11.67 -8.41 10.37
N ASN A 145 -10.67 -7.98 11.16
CA ASN A 145 -10.88 -7.22 12.40
C ASN A 145 -10.10 -5.91 12.41
N LYS A 146 -10.73 -4.83 11.99
CA LYS A 146 -10.13 -3.48 11.93
C LYS A 146 -9.69 -2.93 13.31
N ARG A 147 -10.22 -3.48 14.42
CA ARG A 147 -9.93 -3.05 15.79
C ARG A 147 -8.95 -3.97 16.52
N PHE A 148 -8.39 -4.95 15.81
CA PHE A 148 -7.41 -5.87 16.41
C PHE A 148 -6.23 -5.12 17.02
N SER A 149 -5.83 -5.54 18.22
CA SER A 149 -4.71 -4.92 18.97
C SER A 149 -3.35 -5.44 18.49
N GLY A 150 -3.09 -5.40 17.18
CA GLY A 150 -1.87 -5.96 16.58
C GLY A 150 -0.56 -5.40 17.14
N GLY A 151 -0.59 -4.18 17.69
CA GLY A 151 0.57 -3.60 18.38
C GLY A 151 1.04 -4.41 19.58
N ALA A 152 0.13 -5.06 20.31
CA ALA A 152 0.46 -5.94 21.43
C ALA A 152 1.19 -7.22 20.98
N TYR A 153 0.86 -7.74 19.81
CA TYR A 153 1.41 -8.99 19.28
C TYR A 153 2.64 -8.79 18.38
N ARG A 154 2.83 -7.58 17.84
CA ARG A 154 3.94 -7.29 16.92
C ARG A 154 5.32 -7.65 17.47
N PRO A 155 5.70 -7.35 18.73
CA PRO A 155 7.02 -7.72 19.27
C PRO A 155 7.28 -9.23 19.24
N PHE A 156 6.24 -10.04 19.48
CA PHE A 156 6.30 -11.49 19.38
C PHE A 156 6.41 -11.93 17.92
N LEU A 157 5.55 -11.44 17.03
CA LEU A 157 5.56 -11.80 15.61
C LEU A 157 6.90 -11.49 14.95
N LYS A 158 7.55 -10.38 15.28
CA LYS A 158 8.91 -10.05 14.81
C LYS A 158 9.94 -11.14 15.11
N LYS A 159 9.74 -11.92 16.18
CA LYS A 159 10.66 -12.98 16.57
C LYS A 159 10.37 -14.30 15.84
N VAL A 160 9.13 -14.59 15.53
CA VAL A 160 8.70 -15.91 15.01
C VAL A 160 8.33 -15.89 13.54
N ASP A 161 7.86 -14.76 13.03
CA ASP A 161 7.44 -14.62 11.64
C ASP A 161 8.65 -14.30 10.74
N ARG A 162 8.80 -15.06 9.67
CA ARG A 162 9.91 -14.94 8.71
C ARG A 162 9.37 -14.99 7.29
N PHE A 163 10.08 -14.39 6.35
CA PHE A 163 9.79 -14.56 4.94
C PHE A 163 10.03 -16.03 4.50
N MET A 164 9.11 -16.52 3.69
CA MET A 164 9.09 -17.92 3.28
C MET A 164 9.77 -18.10 1.91
N SER A 165 10.47 -19.21 1.74
CA SER A 165 11.14 -19.58 0.47
C SER A 165 10.20 -20.14 -0.59
N GLY A 166 8.95 -20.43 -0.23
CA GLY A 166 7.92 -20.92 -1.15
C GLY A 166 7.36 -19.85 -2.07
N SER A 167 6.51 -20.25 -3.03
CA SER A 167 5.80 -19.28 -3.87
C SER A 167 4.94 -18.35 -3.02
N LEU A 168 4.80 -17.09 -3.47
CA LEU A 168 4.04 -16.09 -2.73
C LEU A 168 2.60 -16.54 -2.46
N ALA A 169 1.96 -17.22 -3.41
CA ALA A 169 0.62 -17.78 -3.22
C ALA A 169 0.56 -18.87 -2.14
N ALA A 170 1.58 -19.74 -2.05
CA ALA A 170 1.65 -20.75 -1.00
C ALA A 170 1.96 -20.11 0.37
N ALA A 171 2.83 -19.11 0.39
CA ALA A 171 3.15 -18.35 1.59
C ALA A 171 1.91 -17.63 2.15
N LEU A 172 1.10 -17.00 1.29
CA LEU A 172 -0.13 -16.33 1.70
C LEU A 172 -1.12 -17.28 2.36
N ARG A 173 -1.34 -18.47 1.80
CA ARG A 173 -2.20 -19.50 2.45
C ARG A 173 -1.71 -19.87 3.85
N LYS A 174 -0.39 -20.08 4.00
CA LYS A 174 0.19 -20.37 5.31
C LYS A 174 0.07 -19.21 6.29
N ARG A 175 0.11 -17.98 5.80
CA ARG A 175 -0.11 -16.78 6.62
C ARG A 175 -1.57 -16.62 7.05
N GLU A 176 -2.52 -17.12 6.27
CA GLU A 176 -3.93 -17.21 6.68
C GLU A 176 -4.07 -18.13 7.91
N ASP A 177 -3.37 -19.26 7.94
CA ASP A 177 -3.33 -20.13 9.13
C ASP A 177 -2.68 -19.42 10.34
N TYR A 178 -1.60 -18.66 10.13
CA TYR A 178 -0.97 -17.88 11.20
C TYR A 178 -1.88 -16.77 11.73
N ALA A 179 -2.60 -16.09 10.85
CA ALA A 179 -3.57 -15.07 11.21
C ALA A 179 -4.71 -15.65 12.03
N ALA A 180 -5.26 -16.80 11.63
CA ALA A 180 -6.31 -17.51 12.38
C ALA A 180 -5.84 -17.90 13.80
N ARG A 181 -4.62 -18.45 13.92
CA ARG A 181 -4.02 -18.78 15.22
C ARG A 181 -3.82 -17.55 16.09
N LEU A 182 -3.40 -16.42 15.49
CA LEU A 182 -3.19 -15.18 16.22
C LEU A 182 -4.52 -14.63 16.79
N VAL A 183 -5.60 -14.72 16.03
CA VAL A 183 -6.95 -14.35 16.48
C VAL A 183 -7.44 -15.27 17.61
N GLU A 184 -7.17 -16.57 17.50
CA GLU A 184 -7.50 -17.53 18.57
C GLU A 184 -6.74 -17.20 19.87
N ILE A 185 -5.45 -16.88 19.79
CA ILE A 185 -4.65 -16.45 20.94
C ILE A 185 -5.24 -15.19 21.57
N ASP A 186 -5.57 -14.18 20.74
CA ASP A 186 -6.19 -12.93 21.23
C ASP A 186 -7.52 -13.17 21.96
N THR A 187 -8.34 -14.09 21.46
CA THR A 187 -9.59 -14.50 22.11
C THR A 187 -9.30 -15.11 23.47
N ARG A 188 -8.41 -16.09 23.55
CA ARG A 188 -8.03 -16.73 24.83
C ARG A 188 -7.43 -15.76 25.83
N VAL A 189 -6.61 -14.80 25.37
CA VAL A 189 -6.06 -13.77 26.26
C VAL A 189 -7.18 -12.88 26.83
N LYS A 190 -8.18 -12.53 26.03
CA LYS A 190 -9.32 -11.74 26.49
C LYS A 190 -10.22 -12.48 27.47
N ASP A 191 -10.28 -13.79 27.39
CA ASP A 191 -11.07 -14.63 28.32
C ASP A 191 -10.40 -14.75 29.69
N ILE A 192 -9.11 -14.41 29.82
CA ILE A 192 -8.33 -14.49 31.06
C ILE A 192 -8.31 -13.14 31.80
N VAL A 193 -8.58 -12.05 31.11
CA VAL A 193 -8.51 -10.66 31.64
C VAL A 193 -9.90 -10.15 31.96
#